data_3e29f5e0b5491c8c0f94e38e5e85599c
#
_entry.id   3e29f5e0b5491c8c0f94e38e5e85599c
#
_cell.length_a   1.000
_cell.length_b   1.000
_cell.length_c   1.000
_cell.angle_alpha   90.00
_cell.angle_beta   90.00
_cell.angle_gamma   90.00
#
_symmetry.space_group_name_H-M   'P 1'
#
loop_
_entity.id
_entity.type
_entity.pdbx_description
1 polymer ?
#
loop_
_entity_poly.entity_id
_entity_poly.type
_entity_poly.pdbx_seq_one_letter_code
_entity_poly.pdbx_strand_id
1 'polypeptide(L)'
;MTGTGPYAAGRSDVRPVADAAGLPGAGWDGLLGAEDFFQTSRWLAVQERNSGTTMDFLMRHRDGDPVAGLVAAWADDSVPWLLARPDAMLSRALEDGGTPEAEAVLREVAGGDPAALLPSLVCGGRHLGRTRALAGPHAVPEDVEALVERAEQLARERGAASVCFPHVDVRDAALVDLLHARGYRSHLSAQYAWLPVPPGGWDEFLANMSKHRRRRVCLERRALAEAKVEVHLEPLTKALAPRLGELDCNLLRKYGNPASPEHSAGLLSWISEVMGDDAMVSVARQDGAIIGFGMVLRSRARGEEQWFGHRAGFDYEAQGKLPLYYDVLYYRVLEAAAREGVSVLHAGIGSIEAKLARGCLASEEHAFLLRLDRTESDGTARVPRRAAAGAGSPAGETDAPLRTSDRETTTR
;
A
#
# COMPACT_ATOMS: atom_id res chain seq x y z
N MET A 1 31.21 1.27 -49.51
CA MET A 1 31.94 1.38 -48.21
C MET A 1 30.87 1.60 -47.14
N THR A 2 30.48 0.49 -46.53
CA THR A 2 29.46 0.41 -45.51
C THR A 2 30.11 0.48 -44.15
N GLY A 3 29.87 1.55 -43.41
CA GLY A 3 30.32 1.72 -42.06
C GLY A 3 29.14 1.57 -41.10
N THR A 4 28.84 0.33 -40.70
CA THR A 4 28.06 0.02 -39.52
C THR A 4 28.93 0.22 -38.29
N GLY A 5 28.81 1.36 -37.64
CA GLY A 5 29.41 1.59 -36.33
C GLY A 5 28.70 0.69 -35.29
N PRO A 6 29.44 0.10 -34.34
CA PRO A 6 28.82 -0.68 -33.28
C PRO A 6 27.99 0.25 -32.38
N TYR A 7 26.72 -0.08 -32.19
CA TYR A 7 25.94 0.43 -31.09
C TYR A 7 26.71 0.13 -29.79
N ALA A 8 27.33 1.15 -29.22
CA ALA A 8 27.86 1.08 -27.88
C ALA A 8 26.65 0.78 -26.97
N ALA A 9 26.65 -0.40 -26.35
CA ALA A 9 25.71 -0.72 -25.28
C ALA A 9 25.86 0.39 -24.23
N GLY A 10 24.93 1.33 -24.24
CA GLY A 10 24.88 2.45 -23.31
C GLY A 10 24.78 1.85 -21.91
N ARG A 11 25.76 2.14 -21.06
CA ARG A 11 25.66 1.85 -19.64
C ARG A 11 24.30 2.34 -19.16
N SER A 12 23.50 1.44 -18.60
CA SER A 12 22.21 1.78 -17.99
C SER A 12 22.43 2.93 -17.03
N ASP A 13 21.90 4.13 -17.35
CA ASP A 13 22.04 5.33 -16.49
C ASP A 13 20.99 5.28 -15.35
N VAL A 14 20.92 4.13 -14.69
CA VAL A 14 20.15 3.95 -13.47
C VAL A 14 21.06 4.18 -12.28
N ARG A 15 20.73 5.22 -11.50
CA ARG A 15 21.53 5.66 -10.35
C ARG A 15 20.74 5.44 -9.07
N PRO A 16 21.38 4.94 -8.00
CA PRO A 16 20.75 4.89 -6.68
C PRO A 16 20.69 6.28 -6.06
N VAL A 17 19.59 6.56 -5.34
CA VAL A 17 19.51 7.68 -4.39
C VAL A 17 19.74 7.09 -2.99
N ALA A 18 20.51 7.76 -2.16
CA ALA A 18 21.05 7.19 -0.93
C ALA A 18 19.96 6.85 0.12
N ASP A 19 18.94 7.71 0.21
CA ASP A 19 17.84 7.59 1.15
C ASP A 19 16.63 8.40 0.68
N ALA A 20 15.50 8.28 1.37
CA ALA A 20 14.29 9.01 1.03
C ALA A 20 14.46 10.54 1.15
N ALA A 21 15.34 11.03 2.00
CA ALA A 21 15.60 12.46 2.16
C ALA A 21 16.28 13.07 0.92
N GLY A 22 17.02 12.28 0.15
CA GLY A 22 17.65 12.69 -1.10
C GLY A 22 16.70 12.75 -2.31
N LEU A 23 15.53 12.12 -2.23
CA LEU A 23 14.60 11.98 -3.35
C LEU A 23 14.09 13.32 -3.92
N PRO A 24 13.68 14.32 -3.09
CA PRO A 24 13.23 15.60 -3.63
C PRO A 24 14.31 16.31 -4.46
N GLY A 25 15.56 16.33 -3.97
CA GLY A 25 16.69 16.92 -4.67
C GLY A 25 17.07 16.19 -5.96
N ALA A 26 16.74 14.91 -6.07
CA ALA A 26 16.96 14.09 -7.27
C ALA A 26 15.83 14.23 -8.32
N GLY A 27 14.75 14.98 -8.04
CA GLY A 27 13.62 15.18 -8.96
C GLY A 27 12.58 14.05 -8.95
N TRP A 28 12.59 13.20 -7.93
CA TRP A 28 11.70 12.05 -7.80
C TRP A 28 10.21 12.40 -7.88
N ASP A 29 9.78 13.41 -7.11
CA ASP A 29 8.37 13.80 -7.04
C ASP A 29 7.84 14.37 -8.38
N GLY A 30 8.71 14.77 -9.29
CA GLY A 30 8.35 15.16 -10.66
C GLY A 30 7.88 14.00 -11.54
N LEU A 31 8.16 12.76 -11.13
CA LEU A 31 7.75 11.54 -11.85
C LEU A 31 6.33 11.08 -11.49
N LEU A 32 5.78 11.57 -10.36
CA LEU A 32 4.53 11.07 -9.79
C LEU A 32 3.31 11.41 -10.64
N GLY A 33 2.39 10.45 -10.75
CA GLY A 33 1.01 10.67 -11.17
C GLY A 33 0.08 10.93 -9.98
N ALA A 34 -1.20 11.18 -10.26
CA ALA A 34 -2.19 11.46 -9.21
C ALA A 34 -2.42 10.28 -8.26
N GLU A 35 -2.28 9.06 -8.75
CA GLU A 35 -2.47 7.81 -7.99
C GLU A 35 -1.21 7.34 -7.23
N ASP A 36 -0.09 8.05 -7.35
CA ASP A 36 1.21 7.59 -6.84
C ASP A 36 1.53 8.13 -5.43
N PHE A 37 0.51 8.45 -4.62
CA PHE A 37 0.70 9.00 -3.27
C PHE A 37 1.72 8.20 -2.44
N PHE A 38 1.62 6.88 -2.43
CA PHE A 38 2.50 6.01 -1.66
C PHE A 38 3.92 5.87 -2.23
N GLN A 39 4.19 6.55 -3.35
CA GLN A 39 5.52 6.71 -3.94
C GLN A 39 6.07 8.13 -3.75
N THR A 40 5.35 9.04 -3.07
CA THR A 40 5.89 10.37 -2.77
C THR A 40 7.11 10.29 -1.87
N SER A 41 8.08 11.17 -2.07
CA SER A 41 9.31 11.22 -1.24
C SER A 41 8.98 11.34 0.26
N ARG A 42 7.94 12.10 0.61
CA ARG A 42 7.44 12.24 1.99
C ARG A 42 6.93 10.92 2.56
N TRP A 43 6.11 10.19 1.79
CA TRP A 43 5.63 8.88 2.24
C TRP A 43 6.75 7.85 2.31
N LEU A 44 7.66 7.86 1.35
CA LEU A 44 8.82 6.98 1.36
C LEU A 44 9.73 7.24 2.57
N ALA A 45 9.83 8.48 3.06
CA ALA A 45 10.52 8.79 4.32
C ALA A 45 9.81 8.16 5.55
N VAL A 46 8.47 8.12 5.54
CA VAL A 46 7.71 7.37 6.56
C VAL A 46 8.02 5.88 6.47
N GLN A 47 8.00 5.33 5.27
CA GLN A 47 8.27 3.91 5.00
C GLN A 47 9.69 3.51 5.39
N GLU A 48 10.70 4.27 4.99
CA GLU A 48 12.11 3.97 5.27
C GLU A 48 12.37 3.89 6.78
N ARG A 49 11.81 4.83 7.55
CA ARG A 49 11.95 4.81 9.01
C ARG A 49 11.26 3.61 9.66
N ASN A 50 10.11 3.20 9.12
CA ASN A 50 9.27 2.14 9.70
C ASN A 50 9.53 0.76 9.08
N SER A 51 10.35 0.66 8.03
CA SER A 51 10.53 -0.60 7.30
C SER A 51 11.22 -1.71 8.11
N GLY A 52 12.10 -1.34 9.04
CA GLY A 52 12.95 -2.29 9.76
C GLY A 52 14.02 -2.94 8.87
N THR A 53 14.17 -2.51 7.62
CA THR A 53 15.10 -3.06 6.63
C THR A 53 15.67 -1.98 5.73
N THR A 54 16.58 -2.38 4.83
CA THR A 54 17.15 -1.48 3.82
C THR A 54 16.14 -1.25 2.68
N MET A 55 15.95 0.01 2.32
CA MET A 55 15.25 0.41 1.12
C MET A 55 16.24 0.97 0.10
N ASP A 56 15.95 0.74 -1.17
CA ASP A 56 16.73 1.19 -2.32
C ASP A 56 15.84 2.03 -3.22
N PHE A 57 16.38 3.16 -3.69
CA PHE A 57 15.68 4.08 -4.57
C PHE A 57 16.49 4.18 -5.87
N LEU A 58 15.95 3.62 -6.93
CA LEU A 58 16.58 3.56 -8.25
C LEU A 58 15.98 4.64 -9.15
N MET A 59 16.81 5.49 -9.75
CA MET A 59 16.37 6.51 -10.69
C MET A 59 17.03 6.32 -12.05
N ARG A 60 16.21 6.30 -13.08
CA ARG A 60 16.62 6.31 -14.47
C ARG A 60 16.75 7.75 -14.95
N HIS A 61 17.91 8.07 -15.53
CA HIS A 61 18.18 9.37 -16.16
C HIS A 61 18.34 9.21 -17.67
N ARG A 62 17.89 10.21 -18.42
CA ARG A 62 18.14 10.36 -19.85
C ARG A 62 18.57 11.81 -20.10
N ASP A 63 19.72 11.98 -20.74
CA ASP A 63 20.33 13.30 -20.99
C ASP A 63 20.53 14.16 -19.72
N GLY A 64 20.64 13.48 -18.57
CA GLY A 64 20.81 14.10 -17.25
C GLY A 64 19.51 14.29 -16.47
N ASP A 65 18.35 14.22 -17.11
CA ASP A 65 17.05 14.39 -16.47
C ASP A 65 16.48 13.08 -15.92
N PRO A 66 15.85 13.08 -14.74
CA PRO A 66 15.16 11.92 -14.20
C PRO A 66 13.89 11.63 -15.03
N VAL A 67 13.75 10.40 -15.53
CA VAL A 67 12.63 10.00 -16.38
C VAL A 67 11.79 8.87 -15.78
N ALA A 68 12.39 8.01 -14.96
CA ALA A 68 11.67 6.94 -14.29
C ALA A 68 12.28 6.62 -12.91
N GLY A 69 11.52 5.96 -12.03
CA GLY A 69 11.95 5.61 -10.67
C GLY A 69 11.35 4.30 -10.17
N LEU A 70 12.11 3.56 -9.37
CA LEU A 70 11.66 2.33 -8.73
C LEU A 70 12.17 2.26 -7.31
N VAL A 71 11.25 2.00 -6.37
CA VAL A 71 11.59 1.70 -4.97
C VAL A 71 11.75 0.19 -4.82
N ALA A 72 12.73 -0.24 -4.06
CA ALA A 72 12.87 -1.62 -3.65
C ALA A 72 13.18 -1.72 -2.15
N ALA A 73 12.85 -2.84 -1.55
CA ALA A 73 13.12 -3.12 -0.15
C ALA A 73 13.56 -4.57 0.03
N TRP A 74 14.51 -4.79 0.93
CA TRP A 74 14.95 -6.15 1.26
C TRP A 74 13.96 -6.83 2.19
N ALA A 75 13.54 -8.05 1.86
CA ALA A 75 12.65 -8.86 2.68
C ALA A 75 13.30 -10.21 3.02
N ASP A 76 13.44 -10.49 4.30
CA ASP A 76 13.81 -11.78 4.85
C ASP A 76 12.76 -12.24 5.87
N ASP A 77 12.98 -13.34 6.55
CA ASP A 77 12.08 -13.90 7.56
C ASP A 77 11.90 -13.02 8.82
N SER A 78 12.79 -12.06 9.02
CA SER A 78 12.74 -11.14 10.17
C SER A 78 11.79 -9.95 9.95
N VAL A 79 11.40 -9.65 8.69
CA VAL A 79 10.48 -8.55 8.41
C VAL A 79 9.02 -9.01 8.55
N PRO A 80 8.19 -8.27 9.28
CA PRO A 80 6.83 -8.70 9.61
C PRO A 80 5.78 -8.33 8.54
N TRP A 81 6.16 -8.24 7.27
CA TRP A 81 5.28 -7.77 6.19
C TRP A 81 4.41 -8.88 5.62
N LEU A 82 3.39 -9.29 6.33
CA LEU A 82 2.50 -10.39 5.93
C LEU A 82 1.81 -10.20 4.57
N LEU A 83 1.64 -8.94 4.13
CA LEU A 83 0.96 -8.61 2.88
C LEU A 83 1.89 -8.04 1.79
N ALA A 84 3.19 -7.95 2.06
CA ALA A 84 4.18 -7.51 1.07
C ALA A 84 5.38 -8.47 0.98
N ARG A 85 5.46 -9.48 1.84
CA ARG A 85 6.50 -10.50 1.81
C ARG A 85 6.03 -11.68 0.94
N PRO A 86 6.81 -12.09 -0.08
CA PRO A 86 6.32 -12.99 -1.12
C PRO A 86 5.91 -14.37 -0.60
N ASP A 87 6.63 -14.94 0.38
CA ASP A 87 6.29 -16.20 1.00
C ASP A 87 4.94 -16.18 1.74
N ALA A 88 4.70 -15.10 2.51
CA ALA A 88 3.45 -14.92 3.24
C ALA A 88 2.27 -14.67 2.30
N MET A 89 2.48 -13.90 1.23
CA MET A 89 1.45 -13.64 0.21
C MET A 89 1.05 -14.92 -0.53
N LEU A 90 2.04 -15.73 -0.95
CA LEU A 90 1.78 -17.00 -1.63
C LEU A 90 1.09 -18.00 -0.70
N SER A 91 1.58 -18.17 0.54
CA SER A 91 0.97 -19.05 1.54
C SER A 91 -0.50 -18.70 1.75
N ARG A 92 -0.79 -17.41 1.89
CA ARG A 92 -2.15 -16.93 2.06
C ARG A 92 -3.03 -17.22 0.83
N ALA A 93 -2.54 -16.96 -0.39
CA ALA A 93 -3.29 -17.25 -1.61
C ALA A 93 -3.65 -18.74 -1.72
N LEU A 94 -2.77 -19.64 -1.24
CA LEU A 94 -3.03 -21.07 -1.18
C LEU A 94 -4.04 -21.45 -0.09
N GLU A 95 -3.96 -20.81 1.10
CA GLU A 95 -4.90 -21.04 2.22
C GLU A 95 -6.31 -20.54 1.90
N ASP A 96 -6.45 -19.44 1.15
CA ASP A 96 -7.73 -18.84 0.76
C ASP A 96 -8.44 -19.62 -0.39
N GLY A 97 -7.96 -20.82 -0.70
CA GLY A 97 -8.60 -21.76 -1.63
C GLY A 97 -7.77 -22.12 -2.85
N GLY A 98 -6.56 -21.59 -2.98
CA GLY A 98 -5.60 -21.88 -4.03
C GLY A 98 -6.13 -21.66 -5.45
N THR A 99 -5.51 -20.82 -6.23
CA THR A 99 -5.81 -20.72 -7.66
C THR A 99 -4.78 -21.53 -8.46
N PRO A 100 -5.09 -21.94 -9.70
CA PRO A 100 -4.11 -22.61 -10.57
C PRO A 100 -2.82 -21.81 -10.73
N GLU A 101 -2.90 -20.47 -10.73
CA GLU A 101 -1.77 -19.57 -10.84
C GLU A 101 -0.91 -19.61 -9.56
N ALA A 102 -1.52 -19.55 -8.37
CA ALA A 102 -0.82 -19.66 -7.09
C ALA A 102 -0.12 -21.02 -6.96
N GLU A 103 -0.78 -22.10 -7.36
CA GLU A 103 -0.18 -23.43 -7.40
C GLU A 103 0.98 -23.53 -8.42
N ALA A 104 0.86 -22.85 -9.57
CA ALA A 104 1.94 -22.79 -10.54
C ALA A 104 3.15 -22.03 -9.99
N VAL A 105 2.93 -20.89 -9.32
CA VAL A 105 4.00 -20.14 -8.62
C VAL A 105 4.67 -21.01 -7.55
N LEU A 106 3.88 -21.75 -6.76
CA LEU A 106 4.43 -22.65 -5.75
C LEU A 106 5.36 -23.70 -6.37
N ARG A 107 4.95 -24.34 -7.46
CA ARG A 107 5.75 -25.40 -8.12
C ARG A 107 6.94 -24.83 -8.87
N GLU A 108 6.73 -23.83 -9.71
CA GLU A 108 7.70 -23.37 -10.72
C GLU A 108 8.69 -22.34 -10.16
N VAL A 109 8.26 -21.51 -9.18
CA VAL A 109 9.08 -20.44 -8.63
C VAL A 109 9.58 -20.79 -7.23
N ALA A 110 8.68 -21.24 -6.35
CA ALA A 110 9.03 -21.57 -4.96
C ALA A 110 9.54 -23.01 -4.76
N GLY A 111 9.48 -23.87 -5.78
CA GLY A 111 9.96 -25.25 -5.68
C GLY A 111 9.20 -26.13 -4.68
N GLY A 112 7.94 -25.79 -4.41
CA GLY A 112 7.07 -26.50 -3.47
C GLY A 112 7.05 -25.92 -2.04
N ASP A 113 7.89 -24.94 -1.74
CA ASP A 113 7.96 -24.31 -0.42
C ASP A 113 7.97 -22.78 -0.56
N PRO A 114 6.92 -22.05 -0.10
CA PRO A 114 6.91 -20.60 -0.16
C PRO A 114 8.12 -19.93 0.51
N ALA A 115 8.67 -20.52 1.58
CA ALA A 115 9.84 -19.98 2.27
C ALA A 115 11.09 -19.93 1.39
N ALA A 116 11.15 -20.74 0.32
CA ALA A 116 12.26 -20.71 -0.64
C ALA A 116 12.31 -19.40 -1.47
N LEU A 117 11.30 -18.56 -1.41
CA LEU A 117 11.28 -17.23 -2.02
C LEU A 117 12.12 -16.21 -1.23
N LEU A 118 12.52 -16.52 0.00
CA LEU A 118 13.30 -15.61 0.85
C LEU A 118 14.81 -15.94 0.84
N PRO A 119 15.70 -14.96 0.98
CA PRO A 119 15.37 -13.51 1.01
C PRO A 119 14.96 -13.00 -0.37
N SER A 120 14.18 -11.96 -0.43
CA SER A 120 13.64 -11.38 -1.66
C SER A 120 13.91 -9.88 -1.77
N LEU A 121 14.09 -9.37 -2.98
CA LEU A 121 14.00 -7.96 -3.26
C LEU A 121 12.56 -7.62 -3.67
N VAL A 122 11.85 -6.87 -2.83
CA VAL A 122 10.46 -6.45 -3.05
C VAL A 122 10.44 -5.09 -3.71
N CYS A 123 9.93 -5.00 -4.93
CA CYS A 123 9.98 -3.83 -5.79
C CYS A 123 8.64 -3.09 -5.87
N GLY A 124 8.68 -1.78 -6.13
CA GLY A 124 7.52 -0.93 -6.35
C GLY A 124 6.90 -0.34 -5.08
N GLY A 125 7.67 -0.30 -4.01
CA GLY A 125 7.22 0.15 -2.71
C GLY A 125 6.66 -1.00 -1.87
N ARG A 126 6.50 -0.77 -0.59
CA ARG A 126 6.04 -1.77 0.37
C ARG A 126 4.57 -1.58 0.78
N HIS A 127 3.97 -0.47 0.35
CA HIS A 127 2.62 -0.15 0.75
C HIS A 127 1.60 -1.08 0.09
N LEU A 128 0.60 -1.44 0.87
CA LEU A 128 -0.54 -2.22 0.42
C LEU A 128 -1.43 -1.38 -0.48
N GLY A 129 -1.48 -1.71 -1.71
CA GLY A 129 -2.31 -1.01 -2.65
C GLY A 129 -1.78 -1.15 -4.05
N ARG A 130 -0.90 -0.37 -4.54
CA ARG A 130 -0.44 -0.47 -5.91
C ARG A 130 1.07 -0.40 -5.98
N THR A 131 1.65 -1.45 -6.49
CA THR A 131 3.05 -1.45 -6.91
C THR A 131 3.18 -0.69 -8.21
N ARG A 132 4.10 0.28 -8.24
CA ARG A 132 4.36 1.12 -9.41
C ARG A 132 5.85 1.16 -9.71
N ALA A 133 6.18 1.09 -10.99
CA ALA A 133 7.39 1.70 -11.50
C ALA A 133 7.01 3.11 -11.98
N LEU A 134 7.60 4.14 -11.40
CA LEU A 134 7.29 5.52 -11.78
C LEU A 134 7.79 5.80 -13.19
N ALA A 135 6.93 6.33 -14.02
CA ALA A 135 7.25 6.77 -15.37
C ALA A 135 6.84 8.24 -15.52
N GLY A 136 7.83 9.12 -15.62
CA GLY A 136 7.59 10.55 -15.84
C GLY A 136 6.97 10.82 -17.22
N PRO A 137 6.58 12.08 -17.50
CA PRO A 137 5.92 12.44 -18.77
C PRO A 137 6.72 12.13 -20.03
N HIS A 138 8.04 12.01 -19.92
CA HIS A 138 8.97 11.76 -21.01
C HIS A 138 9.55 10.34 -20.99
N ALA A 139 9.08 9.47 -20.09
CA ALA A 139 9.53 8.09 -20.03
C ALA A 139 9.10 7.31 -21.26
N VAL A 140 9.94 6.38 -21.66
CA VAL A 140 9.63 5.36 -22.66
C VAL A 140 9.67 3.97 -22.01
N PRO A 141 9.09 2.94 -22.61
CA PRO A 141 9.04 1.59 -22.00
C PRO A 141 10.43 1.07 -21.56
N GLU A 142 11.46 1.37 -22.33
CA GLU A 142 12.83 0.95 -22.07
C GLU A 142 13.42 1.55 -20.78
N ASP A 143 12.88 2.68 -20.30
CA ASP A 143 13.32 3.25 -19.02
C ASP A 143 12.82 2.43 -17.82
N VAL A 144 11.59 1.93 -17.89
CA VAL A 144 11.03 1.04 -16.87
C VAL A 144 11.73 -0.33 -16.95
N GLU A 145 11.99 -0.84 -18.15
CA GLU A 145 12.75 -2.06 -18.35
C GLU A 145 14.15 -1.98 -17.71
N ALA A 146 14.88 -0.88 -17.93
CA ALA A 146 16.19 -0.66 -17.31
C ALA A 146 16.13 -0.64 -15.77
N LEU A 147 15.06 -0.12 -15.18
CA LEU A 147 14.85 -0.16 -13.73
C LEU A 147 14.61 -1.58 -13.21
N VAL A 148 13.77 -2.36 -13.90
CA VAL A 148 13.51 -3.76 -13.56
C VAL A 148 14.79 -4.58 -13.67
N GLU A 149 15.55 -4.43 -14.77
CA GLU A 149 16.84 -5.08 -14.98
C GLU A 149 17.84 -4.75 -13.86
N ARG A 150 17.93 -3.46 -13.48
CA ARG A 150 18.82 -3.03 -12.38
C ARG A 150 18.38 -3.61 -11.03
N ALA A 151 17.07 -3.70 -10.76
CA ALA A 151 16.56 -4.33 -9.55
C ALA A 151 16.91 -5.83 -9.50
N GLU A 152 16.74 -6.56 -10.60
CA GLU A 152 17.15 -7.97 -10.70
C GLU A 152 18.67 -8.14 -10.49
N GLN A 153 19.47 -7.26 -11.07
CA GLN A 153 20.92 -7.28 -10.88
C GLN A 153 21.27 -7.02 -9.40
N LEU A 154 20.65 -6.02 -8.78
CA LEU A 154 20.84 -5.70 -7.35
C LEU A 154 20.47 -6.88 -6.45
N ALA A 155 19.37 -7.56 -6.78
CA ALA A 155 18.94 -8.76 -6.07
C ALA A 155 19.97 -9.88 -6.16
N ARG A 156 20.54 -10.14 -7.36
CA ARG A 156 21.62 -11.14 -7.54
C ARG A 156 22.89 -10.75 -6.79
N GLU A 157 23.31 -9.48 -6.87
CA GLU A 157 24.48 -8.96 -6.16
C GLU A 157 24.39 -9.17 -4.65
N ARG A 158 23.18 -9.13 -4.08
CA ARG A 158 22.91 -9.32 -2.65
C ARG A 158 22.56 -10.76 -2.26
N GLY A 159 22.51 -11.68 -3.20
CA GLY A 159 22.17 -13.09 -2.94
C GLY A 159 20.70 -13.32 -2.61
N ALA A 160 19.78 -12.53 -3.16
CA ALA A 160 18.36 -12.78 -3.03
C ALA A 160 17.97 -14.10 -3.73
N ALA A 161 17.01 -14.82 -3.19
CA ALA A 161 16.43 -16.00 -3.80
C ALA A 161 15.38 -15.63 -4.85
N SER A 162 14.74 -14.46 -4.69
CA SER A 162 13.72 -13.98 -5.63
C SER A 162 13.66 -12.47 -5.76
N VAL A 163 12.97 -12.00 -6.80
CA VAL A 163 12.48 -10.64 -6.93
C VAL A 163 10.96 -10.69 -6.95
N CYS A 164 10.31 -9.81 -6.21
CA CYS A 164 8.86 -9.73 -6.12
C CYS A 164 8.35 -8.31 -6.41
N PHE A 165 7.34 -8.21 -7.28
CA PHE A 165 6.52 -7.01 -7.44
C PHE A 165 5.13 -7.32 -6.87
N PRO A 166 4.84 -6.96 -5.60
CA PRO A 166 3.55 -7.23 -4.99
C PRO A 166 2.49 -6.25 -5.52
N HIS A 167 1.24 -6.65 -5.59
CA HIS A 167 0.11 -5.75 -5.85
C HIS A 167 0.22 -4.91 -7.14
N VAL A 168 0.69 -5.50 -8.24
CA VAL A 168 0.67 -4.87 -9.56
C VAL A 168 -0.77 -4.87 -10.07
N ASP A 169 -1.31 -3.68 -10.37
CA ASP A 169 -2.64 -3.53 -10.97
C ASP A 169 -2.64 -4.14 -12.39
N VAL A 170 -3.55 -5.07 -12.66
CA VAL A 170 -3.66 -5.71 -13.98
C VAL A 170 -3.96 -4.72 -15.13
N ARG A 171 -4.42 -3.51 -14.79
CA ARG A 171 -4.62 -2.42 -15.76
C ARG A 171 -3.33 -1.73 -16.19
N ASP A 172 -2.24 -1.90 -15.45
CA ASP A 172 -0.90 -1.46 -15.86
C ASP A 172 -0.30 -2.48 -16.86
N ALA A 173 -0.92 -2.56 -18.04
CA ALA A 173 -0.57 -3.55 -19.06
C ALA A 173 0.91 -3.48 -19.44
N ALA A 174 1.51 -2.31 -19.46
CA ALA A 174 2.92 -2.14 -19.81
C ALA A 174 3.86 -2.83 -18.80
N LEU A 175 3.62 -2.65 -17.51
CA LEU A 175 4.41 -3.32 -16.47
C LEU A 175 4.11 -4.82 -16.43
N VAL A 176 2.84 -5.21 -16.58
CA VAL A 176 2.42 -6.64 -16.62
C VAL A 176 3.10 -7.37 -17.78
N ASP A 177 3.04 -6.82 -18.98
CA ASP A 177 3.65 -7.43 -20.18
C ASP A 177 5.18 -7.51 -20.05
N LEU A 178 5.81 -6.46 -19.53
CA LEU A 178 7.25 -6.45 -19.27
C LEU A 178 7.66 -7.55 -18.29
N LEU A 179 6.97 -7.66 -17.15
CA LEU A 179 7.30 -8.68 -16.14
C LEU A 179 7.11 -10.10 -16.69
N HIS A 180 6.02 -10.35 -17.43
CA HIS A 180 5.83 -11.64 -18.10
C HIS A 180 6.91 -11.94 -19.14
N ALA A 181 7.27 -10.96 -19.97
CA ALA A 181 8.34 -11.11 -20.97
C ALA A 181 9.70 -11.42 -20.33
N ARG A 182 9.92 -10.95 -19.09
CA ARG A 182 11.13 -11.25 -18.30
C ARG A 182 11.04 -12.56 -17.50
N GLY A 183 9.98 -13.33 -17.65
CA GLY A 183 9.83 -14.66 -17.05
C GLY A 183 9.24 -14.66 -15.63
N TYR A 184 8.71 -13.53 -15.14
CA TYR A 184 7.97 -13.53 -13.89
C TYR A 184 6.69 -14.37 -14.01
N ARG A 185 6.37 -15.10 -12.95
CA ARG A 185 5.08 -15.76 -12.74
C ARG A 185 4.25 -14.94 -11.78
N SER A 186 2.94 -14.96 -11.95
CA SER A 186 2.05 -14.16 -11.11
C SER A 186 0.92 -14.97 -10.52
N HIS A 187 0.38 -14.47 -9.40
CA HIS A 187 -0.87 -14.93 -8.81
C HIS A 187 -1.66 -13.73 -8.27
N LEU A 188 -2.97 -13.87 -8.15
CA LEU A 188 -3.83 -12.87 -7.53
C LEU A 188 -3.33 -12.61 -6.09
N SER A 189 -3.02 -11.36 -5.78
CA SER A 189 -2.56 -10.95 -4.45
C SER A 189 -3.61 -10.18 -3.67
N ALA A 190 -4.40 -9.35 -4.35
CA ALA A 190 -5.45 -8.54 -3.75
C ALA A 190 -6.45 -8.04 -4.79
N GLN A 191 -7.52 -7.41 -4.29
CA GLN A 191 -8.36 -6.52 -5.08
C GLN A 191 -8.31 -5.13 -4.45
N TYR A 192 -7.96 -4.13 -5.24
CA TYR A 192 -7.87 -2.74 -4.82
C TYR A 192 -9.15 -1.99 -5.15
N ALA A 193 -9.73 -1.31 -4.16
CA ALA A 193 -10.98 -0.59 -4.31
C ALA A 193 -10.78 0.92 -4.25
N TRP A 194 -11.56 1.64 -5.05
CA TRP A 194 -11.67 3.10 -5.03
C TRP A 194 -13.11 3.55 -5.28
N LEU A 195 -13.44 4.73 -4.83
CA LEU A 195 -14.74 5.35 -5.00
C LEU A 195 -14.58 6.67 -5.75
N PRO A 196 -15.05 6.79 -7.00
CA PRO A 196 -15.21 8.08 -7.66
C PRO A 196 -16.12 8.97 -6.80
N VAL A 197 -15.66 10.18 -6.48
CA VAL A 197 -16.46 11.13 -5.71
C VAL A 197 -17.47 11.81 -6.65
N PRO A 198 -18.79 11.63 -6.44
CA PRO A 198 -19.80 12.23 -7.30
C PRO A 198 -19.74 13.77 -7.20
N PRO A 199 -19.84 14.50 -8.32
CA PRO A 199 -19.85 15.98 -8.32
C PRO A 199 -20.96 16.60 -7.45
N GLY A 200 -22.13 15.98 -7.39
CA GLY A 200 -23.23 16.36 -6.49
C GLY A 200 -23.07 15.89 -5.05
N GLY A 201 -21.89 15.35 -4.71
CA GLY A 201 -21.52 14.99 -3.34
C GLY A 201 -22.37 13.89 -2.73
N TRP A 202 -22.69 14.08 -1.45
CA TRP A 202 -23.42 13.08 -0.65
C TRP A 202 -24.80 12.72 -1.21
N ASP A 203 -25.55 13.71 -1.69
CA ASP A 203 -26.92 13.47 -2.19
C ASP A 203 -26.90 12.66 -3.48
N GLU A 204 -25.98 12.94 -4.39
CA GLU A 204 -25.78 12.14 -5.60
C GLU A 204 -25.28 10.74 -5.29
N PHE A 205 -24.34 10.60 -4.35
CA PHE A 205 -23.89 9.31 -3.88
C PHE A 205 -25.04 8.43 -3.38
N LEU A 206 -25.93 8.99 -2.57
CA LEU A 206 -27.12 8.29 -2.10
C LEU A 206 -28.10 7.99 -3.25
N ALA A 207 -28.27 8.93 -4.18
CA ALA A 207 -29.17 8.75 -5.34
C ALA A 207 -28.72 7.60 -6.24
N ASN A 208 -27.41 7.40 -6.39
CA ASN A 208 -26.82 6.33 -7.18
C ASN A 208 -26.93 4.95 -6.54
N MET A 209 -27.33 4.87 -5.27
CA MET A 209 -27.55 3.61 -4.58
C MET A 209 -28.93 3.01 -4.85
N SER A 210 -29.03 1.67 -4.77
CA SER A 210 -30.33 1.01 -4.71
C SER A 210 -31.14 1.48 -3.47
N LYS A 211 -32.48 1.45 -3.57
CA LYS A 211 -33.37 1.84 -2.47
C LYS A 211 -33.02 1.11 -1.15
N HIS A 212 -32.68 -0.17 -1.23
CA HIS A 212 -32.32 -0.97 -0.05
C HIS A 212 -31.02 -0.49 0.61
N ARG A 213 -29.97 -0.27 -0.18
CA ARG A 213 -28.67 0.23 0.30
C ARG A 213 -28.78 1.62 0.90
N ARG A 214 -29.48 2.54 0.21
CA ARG A 214 -29.74 3.90 0.70
C ARG A 214 -30.44 3.87 2.06
N ARG A 215 -31.48 3.03 2.20
CA ARG A 215 -32.15 2.84 3.50
C ARG A 215 -31.20 2.36 4.57
N ARG A 216 -30.30 1.41 4.25
CA ARG A 216 -29.28 0.89 5.18
C ARG A 216 -28.35 2.01 5.68
N VAL A 217 -27.81 2.81 4.77
CA VAL A 217 -26.94 3.95 5.11
C VAL A 217 -27.66 4.95 6.02
N CYS A 218 -28.92 5.29 5.71
CA CYS A 218 -29.71 6.18 6.56
C CYS A 218 -29.94 5.61 7.97
N LEU A 219 -30.20 4.30 8.09
CA LEU A 219 -30.37 3.64 9.39
C LEU A 219 -29.06 3.60 10.18
N GLU A 220 -27.93 3.33 9.53
CA GLU A 220 -26.61 3.34 10.16
C GLU A 220 -26.29 4.72 10.76
N ARG A 221 -26.49 5.79 9.99
CA ARG A 221 -26.26 7.17 10.47
C ARG A 221 -27.24 7.59 11.56
N ARG A 222 -28.50 7.16 11.46
CA ARG A 222 -29.49 7.41 12.49
C ARG A 222 -29.13 6.73 13.80
N ALA A 223 -28.65 5.49 13.76
CA ALA A 223 -28.22 4.76 14.97
C ALA A 223 -27.07 5.49 15.69
N LEU A 224 -26.12 6.03 14.94
CA LEU A 224 -25.04 6.85 15.52
C LEU A 224 -25.56 8.14 16.15
N ALA A 225 -26.48 8.83 15.49
CA ALA A 225 -27.08 10.04 16.02
C ALA A 225 -27.90 9.78 17.29
N GLU A 226 -28.69 8.70 17.33
CA GLU A 226 -29.46 8.27 18.52
C GLU A 226 -28.53 7.91 19.69
N ALA A 227 -27.34 7.33 19.40
CA ALA A 227 -26.31 7.03 20.37
C ALA A 227 -25.45 8.26 20.75
N LYS A 228 -25.74 9.45 20.22
CA LYS A 228 -24.98 10.68 20.40
C LYS A 228 -23.51 10.56 20.03
N VAL A 229 -23.23 9.77 18.98
CA VAL A 229 -21.89 9.68 18.42
C VAL A 229 -21.70 10.81 17.40
N GLU A 230 -20.68 11.61 17.63
CA GLU A 230 -20.25 12.68 16.73
C GLU A 230 -19.03 12.23 15.94
N VAL A 231 -19.07 12.42 14.61
CA VAL A 231 -17.94 12.07 13.74
C VAL A 231 -17.47 13.29 13.00
N HIS A 232 -16.19 13.65 13.19
CA HIS A 232 -15.56 14.82 12.58
C HIS A 232 -14.28 14.44 11.85
N LEU A 233 -14.03 15.08 10.70
CA LEU A 233 -12.74 15.00 10.01
C LEU A 233 -11.87 16.16 10.50
N GLU A 234 -10.69 15.84 11.03
CA GLU A 234 -9.74 16.79 11.61
C GLU A 234 -8.29 16.41 11.26
N PRO A 235 -7.32 17.34 11.33
CA PRO A 235 -5.92 16.99 11.10
C PRO A 235 -5.42 15.96 12.12
N LEU A 236 -4.59 15.01 11.66
CA LEU A 236 -3.86 14.11 12.54
C LEU A 236 -2.82 14.91 13.33
N THR A 237 -2.88 14.85 14.65
CA THR A 237 -1.95 15.56 15.54
C THR A 237 -1.23 14.60 16.48
N LYS A 238 -0.07 15.02 16.98
CA LYS A 238 0.66 14.26 18.03
C LYS A 238 -0.17 14.05 19.28
N ALA A 239 -1.10 14.97 19.60
CA ALA A 239 -1.98 14.86 20.77
C ALA A 239 -3.00 13.72 20.63
N LEU A 240 -3.45 13.42 19.42
CA LEU A 240 -4.38 12.33 19.14
C LEU A 240 -3.68 10.97 19.10
N ALA A 241 -2.41 10.94 18.71
CA ALA A 241 -1.68 9.71 18.41
C ALA A 241 -1.72 8.64 19.51
N PRO A 242 -1.62 8.95 20.84
CA PRO A 242 -1.70 7.92 21.87
C PRO A 242 -3.02 7.16 21.85
N ARG A 243 -4.16 7.89 21.84
CA ARG A 243 -5.47 7.23 21.80
C ARG A 243 -5.73 6.50 20.50
N LEU A 244 -5.39 7.10 19.36
CA LEU A 244 -5.54 6.45 18.07
C LEU A 244 -4.66 5.20 17.94
N GLY A 245 -3.46 5.21 18.55
CA GLY A 245 -2.58 4.04 18.61
C GLY A 245 -3.17 2.86 19.38
N GLU A 246 -3.88 3.12 20.50
CA GLU A 246 -4.63 2.08 21.21
C GLU A 246 -5.72 1.46 20.31
N LEU A 247 -6.49 2.29 19.63
CA LEU A 247 -7.59 1.85 18.76
C LEU A 247 -7.07 1.07 17.55
N ASP A 248 -5.98 1.52 16.92
CA ASP A 248 -5.28 0.84 15.83
C ASP A 248 -4.83 -0.57 16.28
N CYS A 249 -4.23 -0.67 17.46
CA CYS A 249 -3.84 -1.96 18.05
C CYS A 249 -5.02 -2.90 18.29
N ASN A 250 -6.18 -2.38 18.70
CA ASN A 250 -7.37 -3.21 18.87
C ASN A 250 -7.77 -3.85 17.54
N LEU A 251 -7.73 -3.10 16.44
CA LEU A 251 -7.99 -3.62 15.10
C LEU A 251 -6.94 -4.65 14.69
N LEU A 252 -5.66 -4.35 14.85
CA LEU A 252 -4.57 -5.25 14.49
C LEU A 252 -4.66 -6.58 15.26
N ARG A 253 -4.89 -6.54 16.57
CA ARG A 253 -5.05 -7.74 17.43
C ARG A 253 -6.25 -8.58 17.02
N LYS A 254 -7.37 -7.97 16.63
CA LYS A 254 -8.54 -8.68 16.12
C LYS A 254 -8.19 -9.58 14.93
N TYR A 255 -7.20 -9.19 14.13
CA TYR A 255 -6.74 -9.95 12.97
C TYR A 255 -5.45 -10.74 13.22
N GLY A 256 -5.10 -10.97 14.49
CA GLY A 256 -3.97 -11.81 14.88
C GLY A 256 -2.60 -11.15 14.76
N ASN A 257 -2.55 -9.82 14.59
CA ASN A 257 -1.29 -9.08 14.49
C ASN A 257 -0.82 -8.61 15.86
N PRO A 258 0.38 -8.98 16.30
CA PRO A 258 0.96 -8.45 17.52
C PRO A 258 1.35 -6.99 17.30
N ALA A 259 0.60 -6.08 17.88
CA ALA A 259 0.88 -4.65 17.84
C ALA A 259 1.00 -4.08 19.23
N SER A 260 1.88 -3.09 19.39
CA SER A 260 2.01 -2.28 20.60
C SER A 260 1.35 -0.93 20.40
N PRO A 261 0.51 -0.46 21.34
CA PRO A 261 -0.07 0.87 21.29
C PRO A 261 0.97 1.97 21.13
N GLU A 262 2.11 1.83 21.82
CA GLU A 262 3.22 2.79 21.76
C GLU A 262 3.85 2.85 20.37
N HIS A 263 4.00 1.70 19.70
CA HIS A 263 4.51 1.64 18.33
C HIS A 263 3.52 2.31 17.36
N SER A 264 2.24 1.94 17.42
CA SER A 264 1.20 2.57 16.59
C SER A 264 1.10 4.08 16.85
N ALA A 265 1.16 4.53 18.10
CA ALA A 265 1.17 5.95 18.44
C ALA A 265 2.43 6.66 17.91
N GLY A 266 3.59 6.02 17.99
CA GLY A 266 4.84 6.54 17.44
C GLY A 266 4.78 6.71 15.92
N LEU A 267 4.23 5.73 15.20
CA LEU A 267 4.01 5.81 13.75
C LEU A 267 3.02 6.91 13.39
N LEU A 268 1.87 7.01 14.07
CA LEU A 268 0.88 8.07 13.83
C LEU A 268 1.47 9.46 14.10
N SER A 269 2.25 9.61 15.17
CA SER A 269 2.97 10.86 15.45
C SER A 269 3.95 11.22 14.33
N TRP A 270 4.67 10.22 13.80
CA TRP A 270 5.60 10.43 12.71
C TRP A 270 4.89 10.78 11.40
N ILE A 271 3.78 10.12 11.08
CA ILE A 271 2.94 10.47 9.94
C ILE A 271 2.44 11.91 10.07
N SER A 272 1.96 12.33 11.25
CA SER A 272 1.50 13.71 11.47
C SER A 272 2.60 14.74 11.26
N GLU A 273 3.84 14.41 11.62
CA GLU A 273 4.99 15.30 11.45
C GLU A 273 5.42 15.45 9.98
N VAL A 274 5.49 14.32 9.26
CA VAL A 274 5.96 14.30 7.87
C VAL A 274 4.88 14.82 6.92
N MET A 275 3.63 14.40 7.13
CA MET A 275 2.52 14.69 6.23
C MET A 275 1.81 16.02 6.55
N GLY A 276 1.90 16.51 7.81
CA GLY A 276 1.23 17.74 8.21
C GLY A 276 -0.27 17.71 7.91
N ASP A 277 -0.77 18.77 7.27
CA ASP A 277 -2.19 18.92 6.92
C ASP A 277 -2.70 17.91 5.87
N ASP A 278 -1.80 17.14 5.24
CA ASP A 278 -2.20 16.08 4.31
C ASP A 278 -2.56 14.77 5.03
N ALA A 279 -2.31 14.65 6.34
CA ALA A 279 -2.78 13.55 7.17
C ALA A 279 -4.03 13.98 7.96
N MET A 280 -5.18 13.43 7.61
CA MET A 280 -6.46 13.70 8.25
C MET A 280 -7.00 12.46 8.94
N VAL A 281 -7.77 12.65 10.00
CA VAL A 281 -8.47 11.57 10.71
C VAL A 281 -9.95 11.91 10.86
N SER A 282 -10.79 10.95 10.48
CA SER A 282 -12.21 10.97 10.81
C SER A 282 -12.37 10.33 12.19
N VAL A 283 -12.72 11.10 13.20
CA VAL A 283 -12.76 10.67 14.60
C VAL A 283 -14.20 10.59 15.10
N ALA A 284 -14.59 9.42 15.62
CA ALA A 284 -15.87 9.22 16.27
C ALA A 284 -15.74 9.43 17.79
N ARG A 285 -16.54 10.35 18.35
CA ARG A 285 -16.60 10.64 19.79
C ARG A 285 -17.97 10.34 20.35
N GLN A 286 -17.98 9.74 21.54
CA GLN A 286 -19.19 9.56 22.36
C GLN A 286 -18.88 10.05 23.78
N ASP A 287 -19.70 10.93 24.31
CA ASP A 287 -19.52 11.55 25.62
C ASP A 287 -18.09 12.12 25.81
N GLY A 288 -17.51 12.69 24.75
CA GLY A 288 -16.15 13.25 24.72
C GLY A 288 -15.01 12.24 24.51
N ALA A 289 -15.26 10.94 24.69
CA ALA A 289 -14.26 9.89 24.48
C ALA A 289 -14.18 9.49 23.00
N ILE A 290 -12.95 9.28 22.49
CA ILE A 290 -12.72 8.76 21.14
C ILE A 290 -12.96 7.25 21.16
N ILE A 291 -13.93 6.77 20.36
CA ILE A 291 -14.32 5.37 20.28
C ILE A 291 -14.02 4.72 18.92
N GLY A 292 -13.61 5.51 17.94
CA GLY A 292 -13.20 4.99 16.63
C GLY A 292 -12.57 6.08 15.77
N PHE A 293 -11.76 5.66 14.81
CA PHE A 293 -11.20 6.55 13.81
C PHE A 293 -10.96 5.86 12.47
N GLY A 294 -10.88 6.67 11.41
CA GLY A 294 -10.34 6.30 10.10
C GLY A 294 -9.36 7.37 9.63
N MET A 295 -8.22 6.99 9.10
CA MET A 295 -7.21 7.91 8.59
C MET A 295 -7.29 8.03 7.07
N VAL A 296 -7.10 9.25 6.60
CA VAL A 296 -7.07 9.62 5.19
C VAL A 296 -5.82 10.44 4.92
N LEU A 297 -5.12 10.10 3.85
CA LEU A 297 -3.95 10.81 3.34
C LEU A 297 -4.33 11.55 2.05
N ARG A 298 -4.01 12.82 1.97
CA ARG A 298 -4.38 13.70 0.86
C ARG A 298 -3.25 13.79 -0.15
N SER A 299 -3.58 13.67 -1.43
CA SER A 299 -2.63 13.86 -2.53
C SER A 299 -3.11 14.96 -3.45
N ARG A 300 -2.19 15.87 -3.80
CA ARG A 300 -2.39 16.92 -4.79
C ARG A 300 -1.29 16.81 -5.85
N ALA A 301 -1.43 15.86 -6.72
CA ALA A 301 -0.47 15.65 -7.80
C ALA A 301 -1.10 16.02 -9.15
N ARG A 302 -0.35 16.72 -9.99
CA ARG A 302 -0.75 17.12 -11.36
C ARG A 302 -2.10 17.86 -11.45
N GLY A 303 -2.46 18.62 -10.41
CA GLY A 303 -3.72 19.38 -10.38
C GLY A 303 -4.96 18.57 -10.02
N GLU A 304 -4.80 17.30 -9.69
CA GLU A 304 -5.87 16.44 -9.18
C GLU A 304 -5.73 16.26 -7.67
N GLU A 305 -6.85 16.33 -6.96
CA GLU A 305 -6.91 15.98 -5.55
C GLU A 305 -7.55 14.60 -5.38
N GLN A 306 -6.79 13.69 -4.77
CA GLN A 306 -7.23 12.33 -4.45
C GLN A 306 -6.91 12.02 -3.00
N TRP A 307 -7.78 11.27 -2.34
CA TRP A 307 -7.60 10.90 -0.94
C TRP A 307 -7.44 9.40 -0.79
N PHE A 308 -6.54 8.99 0.12
CA PHE A 308 -6.17 7.60 0.32
C PHE A 308 -6.51 7.17 1.74
N GLY A 309 -7.51 6.29 1.90
CA GLY A 309 -7.77 5.61 3.17
C GLY A 309 -6.58 4.74 3.55
N HIS A 310 -6.14 4.86 4.80
CA HIS A 310 -4.93 4.15 5.22
C HIS A 310 -5.14 3.31 6.47
N ARG A 311 -5.46 3.90 7.63
CA ARG A 311 -5.60 3.19 8.90
C ARG A 311 -6.97 3.40 9.51
N ALA A 312 -7.36 2.49 10.39
CA ALA A 312 -8.56 2.62 11.20
C ALA A 312 -8.34 1.93 12.55
N GLY A 313 -9.17 2.28 13.52
CA GLY A 313 -9.15 1.63 14.81
C GLY A 313 -10.43 1.87 15.58
N PHE A 314 -10.77 0.93 16.45
CA PHE A 314 -12.05 0.94 17.17
C PHE A 314 -11.88 0.50 18.61
N ASP A 315 -12.64 1.12 19.50
CA ASP A 315 -12.94 0.62 20.83
C ASP A 315 -14.12 -0.34 20.71
N TYR A 316 -13.86 -1.63 20.59
CA TYR A 316 -14.90 -2.62 20.35
C TYR A 316 -15.88 -2.77 21.51
N GLU A 317 -15.44 -2.46 22.75
CA GLU A 317 -16.31 -2.48 23.93
C GLU A 317 -17.29 -1.29 23.89
N ALA A 318 -16.76 -0.08 23.74
CA ALA A 318 -17.59 1.13 23.64
C ALA A 318 -18.43 1.16 22.36
N GLN A 319 -17.89 0.68 21.23
CA GLN A 319 -18.63 0.60 19.98
C GLN A 319 -19.85 -0.31 20.09
N GLY A 320 -19.73 -1.47 20.74
CA GLY A 320 -20.79 -2.47 20.81
C GLY A 320 -21.31 -2.85 19.41
N LYS A 321 -22.58 -2.54 19.12
CA LYS A 321 -23.23 -2.80 17.82
C LYS A 321 -23.34 -1.57 16.92
N LEU A 322 -22.73 -0.44 17.30
CA LEU A 322 -22.78 0.79 16.50
C LEU A 322 -22.02 0.62 15.17
N PRO A 323 -22.57 1.08 14.05
CA PRO A 323 -21.99 0.91 12.73
C PRO A 323 -20.92 1.97 12.42
N LEU A 324 -19.92 2.14 13.31
CA LEU A 324 -18.88 3.18 13.21
C LEU A 324 -18.03 3.04 11.95
N TYR A 325 -17.69 1.79 11.58
CA TYR A 325 -16.77 1.50 10.48
C TYR A 325 -17.07 2.28 9.20
N TYR A 326 -18.34 2.28 8.80
CA TYR A 326 -18.73 2.92 7.55
C TYR A 326 -18.78 4.44 7.64
N ASP A 327 -19.14 5.00 8.79
CA ASP A 327 -19.21 6.45 8.94
C ASP A 327 -17.81 7.06 8.97
N VAL A 328 -16.88 6.49 9.73
CA VAL A 328 -15.52 7.02 9.86
C VAL A 328 -14.65 6.80 8.62
N LEU A 329 -14.86 5.71 7.87
CA LEU A 329 -14.02 5.39 6.71
C LEU A 329 -14.59 5.85 5.37
N TYR A 330 -15.92 6.02 5.28
CA TYR A 330 -16.56 6.31 4.00
C TYR A 330 -17.47 7.55 4.05
N TYR A 331 -18.48 7.59 4.91
CA TYR A 331 -19.54 8.58 4.76
C TYR A 331 -19.06 9.99 5.09
N ARG A 332 -18.39 10.19 6.22
CA ARG A 332 -17.84 11.50 6.59
C ARG A 332 -16.70 11.93 5.70
N VAL A 333 -15.87 10.97 5.31
CA VAL A 333 -14.77 11.22 4.39
C VAL A 333 -15.31 11.65 3.02
N LEU A 334 -16.34 10.96 2.48
CA LEU A 334 -16.96 11.31 1.21
C LEU A 334 -17.61 12.69 1.24
N GLU A 335 -18.34 13.02 2.32
CA GLU A 335 -18.95 14.35 2.48
C GLU A 335 -17.90 15.46 2.48
N ALA A 336 -16.77 15.26 3.12
CA ALA A 336 -15.66 16.20 3.13
C ALA A 336 -14.97 16.27 1.77
N ALA A 337 -14.66 15.14 1.18
CA ALA A 337 -14.00 15.01 -0.12
C ALA A 337 -14.77 15.75 -1.22
N ALA A 338 -16.11 15.56 -1.26
CA ALA A 338 -16.96 16.25 -2.24
C ALA A 338 -16.92 17.77 -2.08
N ARG A 339 -16.88 18.28 -0.85
CA ARG A 339 -16.77 19.73 -0.59
C ARG A 339 -15.44 20.33 -1.00
N GLU A 340 -14.37 19.52 -0.97
CA GLU A 340 -13.02 19.94 -1.32
C GLU A 340 -12.67 19.66 -2.79
N GLY A 341 -13.60 19.13 -3.58
CA GLY A 341 -13.39 18.87 -5.01
C GLY A 341 -12.49 17.66 -5.30
N VAL A 342 -12.41 16.74 -4.35
CA VAL A 342 -11.68 15.48 -4.51
C VAL A 342 -12.32 14.63 -5.59
N SER A 343 -11.51 14.09 -6.50
CA SER A 343 -12.00 13.27 -7.61
C SER A 343 -12.21 11.80 -7.25
N VAL A 344 -11.33 11.26 -6.37
CA VAL A 344 -11.32 9.83 -6.03
C VAL A 344 -10.97 9.63 -4.55
N LEU A 345 -11.70 8.73 -3.90
CA LEU A 345 -11.35 8.16 -2.60
C LEU A 345 -10.80 6.75 -2.81
N HIS A 346 -9.53 6.54 -2.50
CA HIS A 346 -8.92 5.22 -2.52
C HIS A 346 -9.23 4.50 -1.21
N ALA A 347 -9.93 3.37 -1.32
CA ALA A 347 -10.34 2.57 -0.17
C ALA A 347 -9.37 1.40 0.11
N GLY A 348 -8.38 1.20 -0.76
CA GLY A 348 -7.34 0.17 -0.60
C GLY A 348 -7.84 -1.26 -0.75
N ILE A 349 -7.03 -2.20 -0.28
CA ILE A 349 -7.32 -3.65 -0.32
C ILE A 349 -8.16 -4.10 0.89
N GLY A 350 -8.61 -5.36 0.91
CA GLY A 350 -9.40 -5.95 1.99
C GLY A 350 -10.88 -5.56 1.99
N SER A 351 -11.72 -6.36 2.63
CA SER A 351 -13.18 -6.15 2.76
C SER A 351 -13.89 -5.74 1.45
N ILE A 352 -13.48 -6.32 0.34
CA ILE A 352 -13.87 -5.89 -0.99
C ILE A 352 -15.39 -5.90 -1.21
N GLU A 353 -16.09 -6.92 -0.72
CA GLU A 353 -17.56 -7.03 -0.84
C GLU A 353 -18.27 -5.84 -0.17
N ALA A 354 -17.78 -5.45 1.03
CA ALA A 354 -18.34 -4.33 1.77
C ALA A 354 -18.12 -3.00 1.02
N LYS A 355 -16.99 -2.84 0.33
CA LYS A 355 -16.64 -1.67 -0.48
C LYS A 355 -17.48 -1.62 -1.76
N LEU A 356 -17.58 -2.72 -2.50
CA LEU A 356 -18.43 -2.84 -3.68
C LEU A 356 -19.90 -2.59 -3.35
N ALA A 357 -20.37 -3.09 -2.18
CA ALA A 357 -21.73 -2.83 -1.72
C ALA A 357 -22.00 -1.33 -1.48
N ARG A 358 -20.99 -0.48 -1.37
CA ARG A 358 -21.09 0.97 -1.18
C ARG A 358 -20.70 1.78 -2.41
N GLY A 359 -20.64 1.12 -3.57
CA GLY A 359 -20.41 1.79 -4.85
C GLY A 359 -18.95 1.97 -5.22
N CYS A 360 -18.01 1.39 -4.47
CA CYS A 360 -16.63 1.34 -4.91
C CYS A 360 -16.49 0.51 -6.18
N LEU A 361 -15.56 0.93 -7.03
CA LEU A 361 -15.01 0.13 -8.12
C LEU A 361 -13.81 -0.66 -7.60
N ALA A 362 -13.42 -1.71 -8.29
CA ALA A 362 -12.24 -2.49 -7.94
C ALA A 362 -11.48 -2.98 -9.16
N SER A 363 -10.18 -3.20 -9.01
CA SER A 363 -9.31 -3.92 -9.94
C SER A 363 -8.56 -5.03 -9.21
N GLU A 364 -8.20 -6.06 -9.96
CA GLU A 364 -7.31 -7.10 -9.46
C GLU A 364 -5.88 -6.61 -9.43
N GLU A 365 -5.16 -7.05 -8.40
CA GLU A 365 -3.73 -6.86 -8.25
C GLU A 365 -3.04 -8.20 -8.14
N HIS A 366 -1.93 -8.36 -8.86
CA HIS A 366 -1.17 -9.60 -8.87
C HIS A 366 0.21 -9.39 -8.26
N ALA A 367 0.69 -10.39 -7.54
CA ALA A 367 2.09 -10.52 -7.18
C ALA A 367 2.84 -11.20 -8.32
N PHE A 368 3.91 -10.56 -8.77
CA PHE A 368 4.82 -11.10 -9.80
C PHE A 368 6.12 -11.54 -9.15
N LEU A 369 6.53 -12.77 -9.40
CA LEU A 369 7.68 -13.39 -8.76
C LEU A 369 8.64 -13.98 -9.79
N LEU A 370 9.93 -13.69 -9.63
CA LEU A 370 11.02 -14.26 -10.40
C LEU A 370 11.98 -14.99 -9.45
N ARG A 371 12.20 -16.28 -9.66
CA ARG A 371 13.27 -17.00 -8.97
C ARG A 371 14.62 -16.58 -9.57
N LEU A 372 15.59 -16.37 -8.71
CA LEU A 372 16.96 -16.13 -9.10
C LEU A 372 17.76 -17.42 -8.92
N ASP A 373 18.50 -17.83 -9.94
CA ASP A 373 19.46 -18.92 -9.80
C ASP A 373 20.54 -18.48 -8.82
N ARG A 374 20.74 -19.26 -7.76
CA ARG A 374 21.85 -19.04 -6.85
C ARG A 374 23.12 -19.40 -7.59
N THR A 375 23.81 -18.40 -8.16
CA THR A 375 25.20 -18.60 -8.53
C THR A 375 25.94 -18.89 -7.22
N GLU A 376 26.76 -19.96 -7.20
CA GLU A 376 27.68 -20.25 -6.08
C GLU A 376 28.73 -19.13 -5.98
N SER A 377 28.31 -17.97 -5.52
CA SER A 377 29.22 -16.89 -5.15
C SER A 377 29.21 -16.77 -3.63
N ASP A 378 30.35 -17.09 -3.09
CA ASP A 378 30.84 -16.92 -1.72
C ASP A 378 29.85 -16.28 -0.70
N GLY A 379 29.48 -17.08 0.31
CA GLY A 379 28.53 -16.76 1.36
C GLY A 379 28.96 -15.70 2.37
N THR A 380 29.34 -14.49 1.95
CA THR A 380 29.81 -13.44 2.86
C THR A 380 29.21 -12.03 2.69
N ALA A 381 28.30 -11.82 1.76
CA ALA A 381 27.61 -10.52 1.69
C ALA A 381 26.46 -10.45 2.72
N ARG A 382 26.81 -10.26 4.01
CA ARG A 382 25.83 -9.81 5.00
C ARG A 382 25.40 -8.39 4.62
N VAL A 383 24.14 -8.21 4.19
CA VAL A 383 23.53 -6.88 4.07
C VAL A 383 23.64 -6.18 5.43
N PRO A 384 24.27 -5.00 5.52
CA PRO A 384 24.39 -4.30 6.78
C PRO A 384 23.00 -3.92 7.30
N ARG A 385 22.61 -4.43 8.47
CA ARG A 385 21.43 -3.93 9.18
C ARG A 385 21.69 -2.49 9.57
N ARG A 386 20.89 -1.57 9.06
CA ARG A 386 20.85 -0.22 9.60
C ARG A 386 20.40 -0.33 11.05
N ALA A 387 21.24 0.09 12.00
CA ALA A 387 20.85 0.13 13.40
C ALA A 387 19.62 1.00 13.55
N ALA A 388 18.52 0.41 13.99
CA ALA A 388 17.30 1.14 14.32
C ALA A 388 17.67 2.19 15.38
N ALA A 389 17.54 3.47 15.04
CA ALA A 389 17.73 4.54 16.00
C ALA A 389 16.63 4.41 17.06
N GLY A 390 16.96 3.80 18.20
CA GLY A 390 16.32 3.95 19.49
C GLY A 390 14.80 3.83 19.58
N ALA A 391 14.18 2.85 18.95
CA ALA A 391 12.79 2.48 19.23
C ALA A 391 12.69 0.96 19.19
N GLY A 392 12.00 0.37 20.17
CA GLY A 392 11.88 -1.08 20.36
C GLY A 392 11.47 -1.80 19.09
N SER A 393 11.73 -3.12 19.05
CA SER A 393 11.50 -4.03 17.92
C SER A 393 10.33 -3.60 17.03
N PRO A 394 10.51 -3.51 15.70
CA PRO A 394 9.44 -3.12 14.79
C PRO A 394 8.36 -4.19 14.82
N ALA A 395 7.28 -3.94 15.53
CA ALA A 395 6.03 -4.64 15.29
C ALA A 395 5.55 -4.21 13.91
N GLY A 396 5.31 -5.19 13.03
CA GLY A 396 5.09 -4.94 11.61
C GLY A 396 3.94 -4.01 11.32
N GLU A 397 4.12 -3.25 10.27
CA GLU A 397 3.05 -2.62 9.55
C GLU A 397 2.20 -3.73 8.91
N THR A 398 1.19 -4.11 9.62
CA THR A 398 0.22 -5.11 9.15
C THR A 398 -1.10 -4.39 8.97
N ASP A 399 -1.32 -3.88 7.77
CA ASP A 399 -2.68 -3.68 7.29
C ASP A 399 -3.30 -5.06 7.11
N ALA A 400 -3.89 -5.59 8.17
CA ALA A 400 -4.58 -6.85 8.09
C ALA A 400 -5.81 -6.69 7.19
N PRO A 401 -5.95 -7.46 6.12
CA PRO A 401 -7.21 -7.53 5.42
C PRO A 401 -8.24 -8.12 6.38
N LEU A 402 -9.37 -7.46 6.44
CA LEU A 402 -10.55 -7.94 7.13
C LEU A 402 -10.93 -9.30 6.54
N ARG A 403 -10.71 -10.39 7.27
CA ARG A 403 -11.28 -11.69 6.87
C ARG A 403 -12.79 -11.53 6.80
N THR A 404 -13.38 -11.87 5.68
CA THR A 404 -14.83 -11.98 5.50
C THR A 404 -15.33 -13.24 6.23
N SER A 405 -15.42 -13.21 7.55
CA SER A 405 -16.03 -14.29 8.34
C SER A 405 -17.22 -13.82 9.18
N ASP A 406 -17.93 -12.80 8.73
CA ASP A 406 -19.28 -12.57 9.20
C ASP A 406 -20.27 -13.12 8.16
N ARG A 407 -20.44 -14.45 8.18
CA ARG A 407 -21.73 -15.03 7.79
C ARG A 407 -22.74 -14.47 8.78
N GLU A 408 -23.36 -13.35 8.42
CA GLU A 408 -24.59 -12.92 9.07
C GLU A 408 -25.58 -14.10 8.96
N THR A 409 -25.77 -14.80 10.06
CA THR A 409 -26.91 -15.72 10.24
C THR A 409 -28.15 -14.86 10.04
N THR A 410 -28.69 -14.92 8.85
CA THR A 410 -30.02 -14.41 8.54
C THR A 410 -31.00 -15.31 9.28
N THR A 411 -31.36 -14.92 10.51
CA THR A 411 -32.59 -15.46 11.14
C THR A 411 -33.74 -14.55 10.71
N ARG A 412 -34.74 -15.17 10.20
CA ARG A 412 -35.99 -14.65 9.62
C ARG A 412 -36.69 -13.58 10.46
#